data_7b1b25b02d2b043e433d775f05d224c6
#
_entry.id   7b1b25b02d2b043e433d775f05d224c6
#
_cell.length_a   1.000
_cell.length_b   1.000
_cell.length_c   1.000
_cell.angle_alpha   90.00
_cell.angle_beta   90.00
_cell.angle_gamma   90.00
#
_symmetry.space_group_name_H-M   'P 1'
#
loop_
_entity.id
_entity.type
_entity.pdbx_description
1 polymer ?
#
loop_
_entity_poly.entity_id
_entity_poly.type
_entity_poly.pdbx_seq_one_letter_code
_entity_poly.pdbx_strand_id
1 'polypeptide(L)'
;VKGSSMARNASLLAAALIGGGLLLIQGGCAAGGSAAKGAGAVQSSNVPVPVSTVIAGVPFLPQEEDTCGPSSLAMVLGFLGRKVDTAEIVRETRTEGLRGTLITDLAAAARRRGFAAEVVDLDLPRLRERIVAGDPVILLVDLGVWSWSRPHYLVAYGWTPEGVVAHSGRERGKVIPFPTLDAQWAKMGRLAILVQRHGGGHSSTWNGR
;
A
#
# COMPACT_ATOMS: atom_id res chain seq x y z
N VAL A 1 27.61 17.77 -44.65
CA VAL A 1 28.23 16.75 -45.53
C VAL A 1 27.94 15.38 -44.93
N LYS A 2 27.20 14.56 -45.72
CA LYS A 2 27.11 13.08 -45.77
C LYS A 2 26.80 12.38 -44.44
N GLY A 3 25.82 11.52 -44.26
CA GLY A 3 25.08 10.72 -45.25
C GLY A 3 25.06 9.25 -44.78
N SER A 4 23.89 8.62 -44.89
CA SER A 4 23.67 7.18 -45.09
C SER A 4 23.81 6.27 -43.87
N SER A 5 23.05 5.26 -43.63
CA SER A 5 22.07 4.46 -44.44
C SER A 5 21.50 3.34 -43.58
N MET A 6 20.23 3.11 -43.73
CA MET A 6 19.49 1.85 -43.77
C MET A 6 20.22 0.53 -43.46
N ALA A 7 19.58 -0.32 -42.64
CA ALA A 7 19.31 -1.72 -43.05
C ALA A 7 18.13 -2.33 -42.28
N ARG A 8 17.09 -2.66 -43.03
CA ARG A 8 16.01 -3.60 -42.71
C ARG A 8 16.56 -5.02 -42.78
N ASN A 9 16.09 -5.91 -41.91
CA ASN A 9 16.04 -7.31 -42.27
C ASN A 9 14.75 -7.94 -41.69
N ALA A 10 13.90 -8.29 -42.61
CA ALA A 10 12.78 -9.22 -42.45
C ALA A 10 13.24 -10.60 -42.97
N SER A 11 12.83 -11.66 -42.32
CA SER A 11 12.70 -13.04 -42.86
C SER A 11 11.87 -13.82 -41.83
N LEU A 12 10.66 -14.13 -42.04
CA LEU A 12 9.93 -15.11 -42.88
C LEU A 12 10.27 -16.57 -42.59
N LEU A 13 9.21 -17.28 -42.16
CA LEU A 13 8.73 -18.64 -42.50
C LEU A 13 9.45 -19.84 -41.87
N ALA A 14 8.69 -20.70 -41.14
CA ALA A 14 8.20 -21.98 -41.71
C ALA A 14 7.26 -22.72 -40.76
N ALA A 15 6.15 -23.10 -41.27
CA ALA A 15 5.17 -24.03 -40.72
C ALA A 15 5.63 -25.49 -40.95
N ALA A 16 5.31 -26.40 -40.02
CA ALA A 16 5.23 -27.82 -40.31
C ALA A 16 4.13 -28.49 -39.47
N LEU A 17 3.16 -29.01 -40.18
CA LEU A 17 2.09 -29.89 -39.76
C LEU A 17 2.59 -31.35 -39.66
N ILE A 18 1.70 -32.25 -39.15
CA ILE A 18 1.62 -33.74 -39.21
C ILE A 18 1.87 -34.31 -37.78
N GLY A 19 0.99 -35.07 -37.19
CA GLY A 19 -0.09 -35.95 -37.56
C GLY A 19 -0.32 -36.94 -36.43
N GLY A 20 -1.54 -37.23 -36.14
CA GLY A 20 -2.19 -38.49 -35.98
C GLY A 20 -1.70 -39.48 -34.89
N GLY A 21 -2.62 -39.92 -34.05
CA GLY A 21 -2.43 -41.11 -33.23
C GLY A 21 -3.55 -41.36 -32.20
N LEU A 22 -4.68 -41.81 -32.67
CA LEU A 22 -5.78 -42.35 -31.87
C LEU A 22 -5.39 -43.73 -31.33
N LEU A 23 -5.43 -43.97 -30.03
CA LEU A 23 -5.51 -45.30 -29.47
C LEU A 23 -6.40 -45.32 -28.22
N LEU A 24 -7.57 -45.91 -28.37
CA LEU A 24 -8.47 -46.35 -27.32
C LEU A 24 -7.95 -47.64 -26.69
N ILE A 25 -7.83 -47.69 -25.36
CA ILE A 25 -7.88 -48.96 -24.61
C ILE A 25 -8.77 -48.76 -23.40
N GLN A 26 -9.87 -49.52 -23.38
CA GLN A 26 -10.76 -49.74 -22.25
C GLN A 26 -10.23 -50.88 -21.37
N GLY A 27 -10.57 -50.86 -20.12
CA GLY A 27 -10.54 -51.99 -19.16
C GLY A 27 -9.89 -51.52 -17.85
N GLY A 28 -10.49 -51.56 -16.72
CA GLY A 28 -11.42 -52.43 -16.10
C GLY A 28 -11.19 -52.36 -14.60
N CYS A 29 -12.21 -52.25 -13.82
CA CYS A 29 -12.45 -52.53 -12.39
C CYS A 29 -11.27 -52.87 -11.46
N ALA A 30 -11.21 -52.20 -10.28
CA ALA A 30 -11.54 -52.89 -9.03
C ALA A 30 -11.41 -51.95 -7.79
N ALA A 31 -12.27 -52.18 -6.87
CA ALA A 31 -12.49 -51.49 -5.59
C ALA A 31 -11.27 -51.54 -4.64
N GLY A 32 -11.11 -50.49 -3.89
CA GLY A 32 -10.19 -50.46 -2.76
C GLY A 32 -10.40 -49.16 -1.99
N GLY A 33 -11.27 -49.13 -1.00
CA GLY A 33 -11.50 -48.01 -0.13
C GLY A 33 -10.30 -47.72 0.73
N SER A 34 -9.95 -46.48 0.82
CA SER A 34 -9.20 -45.93 1.98
C SER A 34 -9.63 -44.48 2.20
N ALA A 35 -10.23 -44.27 3.36
CA ALA A 35 -10.66 -42.98 3.83
C ALA A 35 -9.45 -42.06 4.01
N ALA A 36 -9.23 -41.13 3.11
CA ALA A 36 -8.37 -40.00 3.33
C ALA A 36 -9.19 -38.89 4.01
N LYS A 37 -8.87 -38.69 5.28
CA LYS A 37 -9.32 -37.59 6.13
C LYS A 37 -9.27 -36.27 5.39
N GLY A 38 -10.40 -35.56 5.47
CA GLY A 38 -10.60 -34.28 4.84
C GLY A 38 -9.49 -33.27 5.16
N ALA A 39 -8.79 -32.87 4.13
CA ALA A 39 -8.14 -31.57 4.10
C ALA A 39 -9.29 -30.55 4.10
N GLY A 40 -9.48 -29.88 5.23
CA GLY A 40 -10.39 -28.78 5.34
C GLY A 40 -10.02 -27.72 4.30
N ALA A 41 -10.81 -27.62 3.24
CA ALA A 41 -10.77 -26.49 2.35
C ALA A 41 -11.01 -25.25 3.23
N VAL A 42 -9.96 -24.47 3.40
CA VAL A 42 -10.09 -23.10 3.92
C VAL A 42 -10.98 -22.40 2.91
N GLN A 43 -12.26 -22.31 3.24
CA GLN A 43 -13.22 -21.50 2.49
C GLN A 43 -12.73 -20.07 2.65
N SER A 44 -12.05 -19.56 1.63
CA SER A 44 -11.83 -18.14 1.45
C SER A 44 -13.21 -17.49 1.49
N SER A 45 -13.54 -16.87 2.61
CA SER A 45 -14.79 -16.15 2.79
C SER A 45 -14.80 -15.02 1.76
N ASN A 46 -15.55 -15.21 0.70
CA ASN A 46 -15.77 -14.23 -0.37
C ASN A 46 -16.73 -13.15 0.19
N VAL A 47 -16.27 -12.43 1.23
CA VAL A 47 -16.97 -11.25 1.72
C VAL A 47 -16.78 -10.18 0.63
N PRO A 48 -17.86 -9.66 0.02
CA PRO A 48 -17.73 -8.61 -0.97
C PRO A 48 -17.02 -7.42 -0.34
N VAL A 49 -15.85 -7.07 -0.86
CA VAL A 49 -15.13 -5.89 -0.38
C VAL A 49 -15.93 -4.66 -0.79
N PRO A 50 -16.33 -3.79 0.16
CA PRO A 50 -17.16 -2.63 -0.15
C PRO A 50 -16.55 -1.79 -1.28
N VAL A 51 -17.39 -1.32 -2.20
CA VAL A 51 -16.97 -0.46 -3.31
C VAL A 51 -16.42 0.87 -2.76
N SER A 52 -16.97 1.29 -1.62
CA SER A 52 -16.58 2.53 -0.94
C SER A 52 -16.45 2.28 0.56
N THR A 53 -15.37 2.75 1.17
CA THR A 53 -15.14 2.69 2.61
C THR A 53 -14.42 3.97 3.04
N VAL A 54 -14.93 4.65 4.06
CA VAL A 54 -14.26 5.81 4.67
C VAL A 54 -14.25 5.61 6.18
N ILE A 55 -13.07 5.62 6.77
CA ILE A 55 -12.87 5.47 8.21
C ILE A 55 -13.36 6.75 8.89
N ALA A 56 -14.36 6.63 9.75
CA ALA A 56 -14.88 7.77 10.50
C ALA A 56 -13.95 8.17 11.65
N GLY A 57 -13.93 9.45 11.99
CA GLY A 57 -13.24 9.94 13.19
C GLY A 57 -11.72 10.14 13.03
N VAL A 58 -11.15 10.00 11.85
CA VAL A 58 -9.76 10.40 11.62
C VAL A 58 -9.66 11.92 11.73
N PRO A 59 -8.94 12.47 12.74
CA PRO A 59 -8.85 13.91 12.92
C PRO A 59 -8.06 14.55 11.78
N PHE A 60 -8.42 15.80 11.46
CA PHE A 60 -7.67 16.60 10.49
C PHE A 60 -6.84 17.66 11.21
N LEU A 61 -5.54 17.68 10.96
CA LEU A 61 -4.61 18.72 11.38
C LEU A 61 -4.00 19.33 10.11
N PRO A 62 -4.20 20.63 9.86
CA PRO A 62 -3.54 21.32 8.75
C PRO A 62 -2.02 21.14 8.83
N GLN A 63 -1.40 20.82 7.70
CA GLN A 63 0.02 20.55 7.63
C GLN A 63 0.75 21.78 7.06
N GLU A 64 1.78 22.23 7.75
CA GLU A 64 2.77 23.13 7.19
C GLU A 64 3.83 22.32 6.40
N GLU A 65 4.63 23.01 5.57
CA GLU A 65 5.51 22.34 4.62
C GLU A 65 6.50 21.36 5.29
N ASP A 66 7.10 21.76 6.41
CA ASP A 66 8.09 20.95 7.13
C ASP A 66 7.46 20.05 8.22
N THR A 67 6.14 20.10 8.42
CA THR A 67 5.43 19.36 9.48
C THR A 67 4.50 18.27 8.96
N CYS A 68 4.49 17.99 7.67
CA CYS A 68 3.58 17.00 7.07
C CYS A 68 3.69 15.61 7.73
N GLY A 69 4.90 15.13 8.01
CA GLY A 69 5.12 13.87 8.71
C GLY A 69 4.62 13.88 10.15
N PRO A 70 5.11 14.79 11.00
CA PRO A 70 4.64 14.95 12.39
C PRO A 70 3.12 15.14 12.50
N SER A 71 2.50 15.96 11.64
CA SER A 71 1.05 16.15 11.63
C SER A 71 0.31 14.88 11.22
N SER A 72 0.82 14.14 10.22
CA SER A 72 0.24 12.86 9.82
C SER A 72 0.28 11.85 10.96
N LEU A 73 1.40 11.76 11.69
CA LEU A 73 1.50 10.89 12.85
C LEU A 73 0.55 11.33 13.96
N ALA A 74 0.48 12.64 14.28
CA ALA A 74 -0.44 13.16 15.28
C ALA A 74 -1.92 12.85 14.95
N MET A 75 -2.32 12.92 13.66
CA MET A 75 -3.65 12.54 13.21
C MET A 75 -3.95 11.06 13.48
N VAL A 76 -3.02 10.16 13.12
CA VAL A 76 -3.20 8.72 13.33
C VAL A 76 -3.19 8.37 14.82
N LEU A 77 -2.29 8.94 15.61
CA LEU A 77 -2.28 8.75 17.07
C LEU A 77 -3.57 9.28 17.72
N GLY A 78 -4.07 10.43 17.27
CA GLY A 78 -5.35 10.98 17.70
C GLY A 78 -6.53 10.06 17.41
N PHE A 79 -6.57 9.46 16.22
CA PHE A 79 -7.54 8.44 15.85
C PHE A 79 -7.45 7.21 16.76
N LEU A 80 -6.25 6.78 17.11
CA LEU A 80 -6.01 5.68 18.04
C LEU A 80 -6.23 6.07 19.52
N GLY A 81 -6.77 7.26 19.80
CA GLY A 81 -7.17 7.70 21.14
C GLY A 81 -6.06 8.44 21.91
N ARG A 82 -4.92 8.73 21.32
CA ARG A 82 -3.85 9.48 21.95
C ARG A 82 -3.58 10.81 21.24
N LYS A 83 -4.11 11.90 21.79
CA LYS A 83 -3.79 13.24 21.31
C LYS A 83 -2.34 13.58 21.64
N VAL A 84 -1.59 14.02 20.64
CA VAL A 84 -0.20 14.47 20.76
C VAL A 84 -0.07 15.79 20.02
N ASP A 85 0.67 16.73 20.60
CA ASP A 85 0.99 17.97 19.93
C ASP A 85 1.98 17.70 18.78
N THR A 86 1.66 18.21 17.59
CA THR A 86 2.55 18.14 16.43
C THR A 86 3.94 18.69 16.72
N ALA A 87 4.02 19.79 17.48
CA ALA A 87 5.30 20.40 17.85
C ALA A 87 6.17 19.47 18.71
N GLU A 88 5.57 18.62 19.54
CA GLU A 88 6.30 17.60 20.30
C GLU A 88 6.95 16.59 19.37
N ILE A 89 6.19 16.06 18.38
CA ILE A 89 6.71 15.12 17.40
C ILE A 89 7.79 15.79 16.54
N VAL A 90 7.62 17.05 16.14
CA VAL A 90 8.64 17.81 15.39
C VAL A 90 9.96 17.84 16.15
N ARG A 91 9.94 18.20 17.44
CA ARG A 91 11.17 18.26 18.26
C ARG A 91 11.89 16.94 18.34
N GLU A 92 11.15 15.83 18.34
CA GLU A 92 11.71 14.47 18.46
C GLU A 92 12.22 13.88 17.15
N THR A 93 11.68 14.33 16.03
CA THR A 93 11.89 13.70 14.72
C THR A 93 12.59 14.60 13.72
N ARG A 94 12.91 15.84 14.13
CA ARG A 94 13.63 16.77 13.26
C ARG A 94 15.07 16.30 13.10
N THR A 95 15.45 16.04 11.85
CA THR A 95 16.83 15.76 11.48
C THR A 95 17.52 17.04 11.10
N GLU A 96 18.66 17.33 11.72
CA GLU A 96 19.46 18.53 11.43
C GLU A 96 19.91 18.51 9.96
N GLY A 97 19.73 19.65 9.27
CA GLY A 97 20.06 19.76 7.84
C GLY A 97 19.03 19.18 6.86
N LEU A 98 17.98 18.50 7.37
CA LEU A 98 16.88 17.98 6.54
C LEU A 98 15.64 18.87 6.69
N ARG A 99 15.03 19.26 5.57
CA ARG A 99 13.69 19.83 5.57
C ARG A 99 12.66 18.70 5.69
N GLY A 100 12.08 18.51 6.88
CA GLY A 100 11.10 17.47 7.15
C GLY A 100 11.62 16.40 8.11
N THR A 101 11.06 15.19 7.99
CA THR A 101 11.28 14.07 8.92
C THR A 101 11.48 12.79 8.15
N LEU A 102 12.41 11.93 8.58
CA LEU A 102 12.57 10.60 8.03
C LEU A 102 11.40 9.69 8.44
N ILE A 103 10.99 8.80 7.54
CA ILE A 103 9.90 7.87 7.77
C ILE A 103 10.19 6.94 8.96
N THR A 104 11.45 6.54 9.13
CA THR A 104 11.93 5.72 10.24
C THR A 104 11.81 6.43 11.59
N ASP A 105 12.04 7.74 11.63
CA ASP A 105 11.97 8.54 12.84
C ASP A 105 10.52 8.74 13.29
N LEU A 106 9.60 8.90 12.33
CA LEU A 106 8.15 8.92 12.61
C LEU A 106 7.69 7.59 13.21
N ALA A 107 8.08 6.47 12.62
CA ALA A 107 7.75 5.15 13.16
C ALA A 107 8.35 4.95 14.56
N ALA A 108 9.60 5.40 14.80
CA ALA A 108 10.23 5.35 16.10
C ALA A 108 9.48 6.22 17.13
N ALA A 109 9.02 7.43 16.74
CA ALA A 109 8.23 8.31 17.60
C ALA A 109 6.90 7.68 18.01
N ALA A 110 6.23 6.93 17.12
CA ALA A 110 5.03 6.16 17.46
C ALA A 110 5.34 5.05 18.47
N ARG A 111 6.44 4.30 18.25
CA ARG A 111 6.85 3.21 19.16
C ARG A 111 7.19 3.73 20.55
N ARG A 112 7.90 4.86 20.68
CA ARG A 112 8.19 5.51 21.98
C ARG A 112 6.91 5.89 22.76
N ARG A 113 5.79 6.06 22.04
CA ARG A 113 4.47 6.36 22.63
C ARG A 113 3.63 5.12 22.94
N GLY A 114 4.22 3.93 22.81
CA GLY A 114 3.56 2.66 23.14
C GLY A 114 2.67 2.12 22.04
N PHE A 115 2.93 2.46 20.78
CA PHE A 115 2.24 1.88 19.63
C PHE A 115 3.14 0.92 18.87
N ALA A 116 2.57 -0.11 18.26
CA ALA A 116 3.24 -0.85 17.22
C ALA A 116 3.30 0.06 15.98
N ALA A 117 4.47 0.20 15.38
CA ALA A 117 4.63 0.99 14.16
C ALA A 117 5.67 0.35 13.26
N GLU A 118 5.31 0.15 12.00
CA GLU A 118 6.16 -0.46 10.99
C GLU A 118 6.23 0.41 9.75
N VAL A 119 7.44 0.50 9.17
CA VAL A 119 7.64 1.04 7.85
C VAL A 119 7.60 -0.13 6.88
N VAL A 120 6.68 -0.07 5.93
CA VAL A 120 6.42 -1.12 4.96
C VAL A 120 6.33 -0.54 3.55
N ASP A 121 6.54 -1.37 2.54
CA ASP A 121 6.11 -1.10 1.18
C ASP A 121 4.74 -1.72 0.95
N LEU A 122 3.83 -0.98 0.35
CA LEU A 122 2.49 -1.43 0.02
C LEU A 122 2.15 -1.13 -1.44
N ASP A 123 1.20 -1.88 -1.97
CA ASP A 123 0.51 -1.56 -3.21
C ASP A 123 -0.94 -1.08 -2.94
N LEU A 124 -1.62 -0.64 -3.99
CA LEU A 124 -3.01 -0.17 -3.87
C LEU A 124 -3.97 -1.24 -3.32
N PRO A 125 -3.91 -2.53 -3.73
CA PRO A 125 -4.71 -3.59 -3.13
C PRO A 125 -4.50 -3.73 -1.63
N ARG A 126 -3.27 -3.78 -1.15
CA ARG A 126 -2.95 -3.88 0.27
C ARG A 126 -3.33 -2.62 1.06
N LEU A 127 -3.18 -1.43 0.46
CA LEU A 127 -3.69 -0.19 1.05
C LEU A 127 -5.21 -0.26 1.24
N ARG A 128 -5.95 -0.75 0.24
CA ARG A 128 -7.39 -0.96 0.34
C ARG A 128 -7.76 -1.89 1.49
N GLU A 129 -7.07 -3.02 1.61
CA GLU A 129 -7.27 -3.97 2.70
C GLU A 129 -7.14 -3.31 4.07
N ARG A 130 -6.12 -2.46 4.27
CA ARG A 130 -5.93 -1.71 5.52
C ARG A 130 -7.06 -0.74 5.78
N ILE A 131 -7.49 0.03 4.79
CA ILE A 131 -8.60 0.96 4.92
C ILE A 131 -9.91 0.23 5.24
N VAL A 132 -10.18 -0.91 4.60
CA VAL A 132 -11.36 -1.74 4.88
C VAL A 132 -11.31 -2.33 6.29
N ALA A 133 -10.12 -2.68 6.78
CA ALA A 133 -9.92 -3.13 8.16
C ALA A 133 -10.08 -2.01 9.21
N GLY A 134 -10.23 -0.74 8.78
CA GLY A 134 -10.37 0.40 9.69
C GLY A 134 -9.04 1.02 10.11
N ASP A 135 -7.94 0.69 9.43
CA ASP A 135 -6.61 1.20 9.74
C ASP A 135 -6.28 2.40 8.83
N PRO A 136 -6.19 3.63 9.33
CA PRO A 136 -5.66 4.75 8.57
C PRO A 136 -4.14 4.58 8.38
N VAL A 137 -3.66 4.86 7.17
CA VAL A 137 -2.27 4.60 6.77
C VAL A 137 -1.55 5.91 6.45
N ILE A 138 -0.35 6.10 6.98
CA ILE A 138 0.51 7.22 6.61
C ILE A 138 1.30 6.82 5.36
N LEU A 139 1.15 7.55 4.27
CA LEU A 139 1.88 7.33 3.02
C LEU A 139 2.95 8.40 2.82
N LEU A 140 4.11 8.00 2.32
CA LEU A 140 5.16 8.91 1.85
C LEU A 140 5.09 8.97 0.32
N VAL A 141 4.74 10.13 -0.22
CA VAL A 141 4.59 10.37 -1.66
C VAL A 141 5.56 11.46 -2.14
N ASP A 142 5.81 11.53 -3.42
CA ASP A 142 6.53 12.65 -4.04
C ASP A 142 5.56 13.49 -4.87
N LEU A 143 5.29 14.70 -4.42
CA LEU A 143 4.46 15.69 -5.11
C LEU A 143 5.25 16.51 -6.13
N GLY A 144 6.54 16.22 -6.29
CA GLY A 144 7.40 16.92 -7.22
C GLY A 144 7.08 16.63 -8.68
N VAL A 145 7.48 17.57 -9.53
CA VAL A 145 7.28 17.50 -10.98
C VAL A 145 8.65 17.57 -11.68
N TRP A 146 8.79 16.81 -12.76
CA TRP A 146 10.04 16.70 -13.54
C TRP A 146 11.21 16.21 -12.68
N SER A 147 12.25 17.02 -12.54
CA SER A 147 13.47 16.70 -11.77
C SER A 147 13.41 17.22 -10.33
N TRP A 148 12.33 17.86 -9.91
CA TRP A 148 12.19 18.41 -8.56
C TRP A 148 11.40 17.42 -7.69
N SER A 149 12.06 16.84 -6.70
CA SER A 149 11.43 16.00 -5.70
C SER A 149 10.85 16.87 -4.57
N ARG A 150 9.63 16.53 -4.17
CA ARG A 150 8.93 17.16 -3.04
C ARG A 150 8.29 16.08 -2.19
N PRO A 151 9.05 15.42 -1.31
CA PRO A 151 8.52 14.41 -0.41
C PRO A 151 7.41 14.98 0.46
N HIS A 152 6.33 14.22 0.62
CA HIS A 152 5.17 14.65 1.37
C HIS A 152 4.50 13.46 2.06
N TYR A 153 4.07 13.67 3.32
CA TYR A 153 3.28 12.70 4.05
C TYR A 153 1.81 13.05 4.01
N LEU A 154 0.98 12.05 3.82
CA LEU A 154 -0.47 12.15 3.88
C LEU A 154 -1.06 10.99 4.68
N VAL A 155 -2.30 11.13 5.15
CA VAL A 155 -3.03 10.07 5.85
C VAL A 155 -4.14 9.58 4.96
N ALA A 156 -3.99 8.36 4.41
CA ALA A 156 -5.02 7.66 3.65
C ALA A 156 -5.99 6.97 4.62
N TYR A 157 -7.29 7.26 4.49
CA TYR A 157 -8.31 6.73 5.38
C TYR A 157 -9.63 6.40 4.69
N GLY A 158 -9.67 6.49 3.37
CA GLY A 158 -10.87 6.12 2.62
C GLY A 158 -10.53 5.63 1.23
N TRP A 159 -11.46 4.83 0.71
CA TRP A 159 -11.42 4.25 -0.62
C TRP A 159 -12.78 4.47 -1.29
N THR A 160 -12.78 5.06 -2.47
CA THR A 160 -13.98 5.29 -3.30
C THR A 160 -13.72 4.82 -4.72
N PRO A 161 -14.72 4.74 -5.60
CA PRO A 161 -14.51 4.42 -7.01
C PRO A 161 -13.60 5.42 -7.71
N GLU A 162 -13.56 6.67 -7.26
CA GLU A 162 -12.80 7.77 -7.85
C GLU A 162 -11.33 7.79 -7.39
N GLY A 163 -11.02 7.19 -6.22
CA GLY A 163 -9.68 7.22 -5.67
C GLY A 163 -9.60 7.01 -4.16
N VAL A 164 -8.44 7.33 -3.62
CA VAL A 164 -8.15 7.25 -2.18
C VAL A 164 -8.50 8.58 -1.51
N VAL A 165 -9.29 8.50 -0.42
CA VAL A 165 -9.59 9.67 0.42
C VAL A 165 -8.47 9.85 1.43
N ALA A 166 -7.87 11.04 1.46
CA ALA A 166 -6.76 11.34 2.33
C ALA A 166 -6.82 12.74 2.94
N HIS A 167 -6.17 12.92 4.08
CA HIS A 167 -5.76 14.22 4.59
C HIS A 167 -4.38 14.54 4.05
N SER A 168 -4.24 15.65 3.31
CA SER A 168 -3.00 16.01 2.64
C SER A 168 -2.80 17.54 2.64
N GLY A 169 -1.72 17.99 3.24
CA GLY A 169 -1.43 19.41 3.35
C GLY A 169 -2.53 20.15 4.11
N ARG A 170 -3.16 21.12 3.45
CA ARG A 170 -4.28 21.90 4.01
C ARG A 170 -5.65 21.36 3.53
N GLU A 171 -5.68 20.27 2.81
CA GLU A 171 -6.89 19.68 2.27
C GLU A 171 -7.39 18.52 3.14
N ARG A 172 -8.57 18.70 3.73
CA ARG A 172 -9.29 17.66 4.45
C ARG A 172 -10.08 16.80 3.48
N GLY A 173 -9.89 15.48 3.51
CA GLY A 173 -10.71 14.56 2.73
C GLY A 173 -10.50 14.68 1.21
N LYS A 174 -9.30 15.00 0.79
CA LYS A 174 -8.95 15.04 -0.62
C LYS A 174 -9.09 13.66 -1.25
N VAL A 175 -9.83 13.56 -2.34
CA VAL A 175 -9.86 12.35 -3.17
C VAL A 175 -8.70 12.42 -4.17
N ILE A 176 -7.80 11.47 -4.08
CA ILE A 176 -6.64 11.36 -4.96
C ILE A 176 -6.89 10.20 -5.93
N PRO A 177 -6.99 10.44 -7.24
CA PRO A 177 -7.20 9.37 -8.23
C PRO A 177 -6.11 8.30 -8.16
N PHE A 178 -6.48 7.04 -8.32
CA PHE A 178 -5.54 5.92 -8.19
C PHE A 178 -4.27 6.05 -9.03
N PRO A 179 -4.34 6.42 -10.34
CA PRO A 179 -3.12 6.57 -11.14
C PRO A 179 -2.20 7.68 -10.61
N THR A 180 -2.79 8.77 -10.10
CA THR A 180 -2.04 9.89 -9.53
C THR A 180 -1.34 9.48 -8.24
N LEU A 181 -2.07 8.85 -7.32
CA LEU A 181 -1.49 8.36 -6.07
C LEU A 181 -0.38 7.35 -6.34
N ASP A 182 -0.64 6.36 -7.19
CA ASP A 182 0.33 5.30 -7.47
C ASP A 182 1.63 5.85 -8.08
N ALA A 183 1.52 6.77 -9.03
CA ALA A 183 2.67 7.42 -9.65
C ALA A 183 3.50 8.25 -8.64
N GLN A 184 2.84 9.01 -7.74
CA GLN A 184 3.51 9.80 -6.71
C GLN A 184 4.13 8.91 -5.63
N TRP A 185 3.45 7.85 -5.26
CA TRP A 185 3.88 6.92 -4.22
C TRP A 185 5.00 6.01 -4.68
N ALA A 186 4.96 5.54 -5.93
CA ALA A 186 6.02 4.73 -6.53
C ALA A 186 7.39 5.43 -6.53
N LYS A 187 7.43 6.76 -6.71
CA LYS A 187 8.68 7.55 -6.62
C LYS A 187 9.35 7.45 -5.25
N MET A 188 8.59 7.15 -4.21
CA MET A 188 9.05 6.98 -2.83
C MET A 188 9.07 5.49 -2.40
N GLY A 189 9.18 4.55 -3.36
CA GLY A 189 9.24 3.11 -3.08
C GLY A 189 7.95 2.57 -2.46
N ARG A 190 6.82 3.24 -2.65
CA ARG A 190 5.51 2.91 -2.03
C ARG A 190 5.57 2.74 -0.51
N LEU A 191 6.46 3.50 0.14
CA LEU A 191 6.64 3.46 1.58
C LEU A 191 5.42 3.98 2.33
N ALA A 192 5.08 3.28 3.40
CA ALA A 192 3.99 3.60 4.31
C ALA A 192 4.37 3.34 5.77
N ILE A 193 3.66 3.96 6.70
CA ILE A 193 3.73 3.61 8.13
C ILE A 193 2.38 3.05 8.54
N LEU A 194 2.39 1.84 9.06
CA LEU A 194 1.27 1.23 9.76
C LEU A 194 1.45 1.47 11.25
N VAL A 195 0.43 2.04 11.90
CA VAL A 195 0.45 2.31 13.35
C VAL A 195 -0.75 1.63 13.99
N GLN A 196 -0.52 0.84 15.05
CA GLN A 196 -1.56 0.08 15.73
C GLN A 196 -1.37 0.16 17.25
N ARG A 197 -2.44 -0.08 18.03
CA ARG A 197 -2.32 -0.24 19.50
C ARG A 197 -1.67 -1.59 19.80
N HIS A 198 -0.79 -1.64 20.79
CA HIS A 198 -0.34 -2.92 21.35
C HIS A 198 -1.54 -3.69 21.93
N GLY A 199 -1.77 -4.91 21.47
CA GLY A 199 -2.85 -5.77 21.95
C GLY A 199 -4.20 -5.63 21.26
N GLY A 200 -4.34 -4.78 20.24
CA GLY A 200 -5.49 -4.76 19.35
C GLY A 200 -5.34 -5.90 18.34
N GLY A 201 -5.81 -7.09 18.71
CA GLY A 201 -5.70 -8.26 17.86
C GLY A 201 -6.60 -8.20 16.63
N HIS A 202 -6.07 -7.68 15.55
CA HIS A 202 -6.31 -8.30 14.26
C HIS A 202 -5.01 -9.01 13.93
N SER A 203 -4.98 -10.31 14.22
CA SER A 203 -3.89 -11.21 13.84
C SER A 203 -3.90 -11.39 12.32
N SER A 204 -3.42 -10.41 11.61
CA SER A 204 -2.87 -10.67 10.28
C SER A 204 -1.41 -11.06 10.50
N THR A 205 -1.13 -12.34 10.58
CA THR A 205 0.21 -12.88 10.43
C THR A 205 0.75 -12.40 9.09
N TRP A 206 1.46 -11.29 9.15
CA TRP A 206 2.25 -10.86 8.03
C TRP A 206 3.50 -11.73 7.96
N ASN A 207 3.48 -12.76 7.08
CA ASN A 207 4.69 -13.46 6.68
C ASN A 207 5.36 -12.64 5.59
N GLY A 208 6.30 -11.78 5.98
CA GLY A 208 7.22 -11.14 5.07
C GLY A 208 8.07 -12.19 4.36
N ARG A 209 7.95 -12.26 3.06
CA ARG A 209 8.97 -12.78 2.12
C ARG A 209 9.06 -11.83 0.97
#